data_7d3c4643dcc7fe88b6d67167e8a8a06a
#
_entry.id   7d3c4643dcc7fe88b6d67167e8a8a06a
#
_cell.length_a   1.000
_cell.length_b   1.000
_cell.length_c   1.000
_cell.angle_alpha   90.00
_cell.angle_beta   90.00
_cell.angle_gamma   90.00
#
_symmetry.space_group_name_H-M   'P 1'
#
loop_
_entity.id
_entity.type
_entity.pdbx_description
1 polymer ?
#
loop_
_entity_poly.entity_id
_entity_poly.type
_entity_poly.pdbx_seq_one_letter_code
_entity_poly.pdbx_strand_id
1 'polypeptide(L)'
;SPLWRWQSPLGCGRRSLRALGKTGIARENANMGNLISEETLHKLEADTSFQQLSQKMQTLNIFDVLGITNAEIRHSNFLAWLLDPNGNHRMGDKFLREFVSKLGQREVVPENVTVCIVRREWQHIDLLVLCQKEKYLLCVENKVFSGEHDNQLRRYRDMLLEEYPGYTMSFAFLSPDGIAPLSADDQQYWQPVSYADILDAIESAKGGSALLPEVNMLLDHYTAAVRRHIVGDDNIKKLCQDFYDRHKEVLDTIYENCKTSLNPICEVAEDWCREKSEQGELIFSPQWSNNTYTRFTTEAIRKLFPQHTKPISGWKTTDMAFYEIIKRENYFKITLSLCSDNLTDEQRAACDRVSQALNRPDRKEDWRWKRIRNWPRHTIESEPNSENYKEEIYRYLNTNWREIQKFENDLLNKTE
;
A
#
# COMPACT_ATOMS: atom_id res chain seq x y z
N SER A 1 -43.79 -4.13 -0.92
CA SER A 1 -42.53 -4.56 -0.27
C SER A 1 -41.83 -5.59 -1.13
N PRO A 2 -40.66 -5.32 -1.74
CA PRO A 2 -39.84 -6.37 -2.29
C PRO A 2 -38.67 -6.65 -1.33
N LEU A 3 -38.62 -7.90 -0.91
CA LEU A 3 -37.49 -8.51 -0.20
C LEU A 3 -36.29 -8.63 -1.13
N TRP A 4 -35.21 -7.97 -0.79
CA TRP A 4 -33.89 -8.19 -1.41
C TRP A 4 -33.28 -9.47 -0.86
N ARG A 5 -33.22 -10.52 -1.69
CA ARG A 5 -32.43 -11.71 -1.42
C ARG A 5 -31.01 -11.48 -1.90
N TRP A 6 -30.08 -11.45 -0.97
CA TRP A 6 -28.66 -11.65 -1.27
C TRP A 6 -28.42 -13.11 -1.62
N GLN A 7 -28.03 -13.38 -2.86
CA GLN A 7 -27.52 -14.69 -3.24
C GLN A 7 -26.00 -14.64 -3.11
N SER A 8 -25.47 -15.46 -2.21
CA SER A 8 -24.05 -15.74 -2.11
C SER A 8 -23.56 -16.52 -3.35
N PRO A 9 -22.37 -16.24 -3.90
CA PRO A 9 -21.84 -17.00 -5.02
C PRO A 9 -21.08 -18.24 -4.54
N LEU A 10 -21.75 -19.20 -3.95
CA LEU A 10 -21.24 -20.55 -3.73
C LEU A 10 -22.34 -21.54 -4.05
N GLY A 11 -22.56 -21.71 -5.35
CA GLY A 11 -23.39 -22.75 -5.92
C GLY A 11 -22.55 -23.63 -6.84
N CYS A 12 -21.83 -24.60 -6.27
CA CYS A 12 -21.17 -25.65 -7.03
C CYS A 12 -22.23 -26.61 -7.60
N GLY A 13 -22.72 -26.30 -8.79
CA GLY A 13 -23.59 -27.18 -9.56
C GLY A 13 -22.76 -28.25 -10.26
N ARG A 14 -22.86 -29.50 -9.77
CA ARG A 14 -22.41 -30.67 -10.55
C ARG A 14 -23.16 -30.72 -11.89
N ARG A 15 -22.45 -30.43 -12.98
CA ARG A 15 -22.86 -30.84 -14.33
C ARG A 15 -21.85 -31.82 -14.89
N SER A 16 -22.37 -32.97 -15.25
CA SER A 16 -21.71 -34.11 -15.87
C SER A 16 -20.97 -33.71 -17.12
N LEU A 17 -19.63 -33.91 -17.10
CA LEU A 17 -18.78 -33.92 -18.29
C LEU A 17 -18.96 -35.24 -19.02
N ARG A 18 -19.67 -35.24 -20.13
CA ARG A 18 -19.52 -36.26 -21.19
C ARG A 18 -19.22 -35.60 -22.52
N ALA A 19 -18.07 -36.00 -23.01
CA ALA A 19 -17.60 -35.96 -24.41
C ALA A 19 -17.32 -34.61 -25.06
N LEU A 20 -16.03 -34.25 -25.14
CA LEU A 20 -15.40 -33.73 -26.35
C LEU A 20 -13.90 -34.06 -26.33
N GLY A 21 -13.47 -34.61 -27.41
CA GLY A 21 -12.20 -34.85 -28.07
C GLY A 21 -10.89 -34.87 -27.24
N LYS A 22 -10.33 -36.09 -27.14
CA LYS A 22 -8.94 -36.34 -26.77
C LYS A 22 -8.00 -35.78 -27.84
N THR A 23 -7.14 -34.81 -27.49
CA THR A 23 -5.76 -34.74 -27.99
C THR A 23 -5.00 -33.64 -27.24
N GLY A 24 -3.90 -33.96 -26.62
CA GLY A 24 -2.76 -33.07 -26.34
C GLY A 24 -2.65 -32.46 -24.93
N ILE A 25 -3.73 -32.13 -24.25
CA ILE A 25 -3.69 -31.40 -22.94
C ILE A 25 -3.73 -32.36 -21.73
N ALA A 26 -3.95 -33.64 -21.94
CA ALA A 26 -4.15 -34.62 -20.85
C ALA A 26 -2.84 -35.12 -20.19
N ARG A 27 -1.66 -34.72 -20.64
CA ARG A 27 -0.39 -35.16 -20.04
C ARG A 27 0.21 -34.18 -19.03
N GLU A 28 -0.09 -32.90 -19.10
CA GLU A 28 0.39 -31.93 -18.09
C GLU A 28 -0.52 -31.87 -16.85
N ASN A 29 -1.84 -32.04 -17.02
CA ASN A 29 -2.78 -32.06 -15.90
C ASN A 29 -2.75 -33.37 -15.06
N ALA A 30 -2.20 -34.47 -15.58
CA ALA A 30 -2.06 -35.70 -14.83
C ALA A 30 -0.89 -35.67 -13.82
N ASN A 31 0.05 -34.73 -13.96
CA ASN A 31 1.16 -34.59 -13.01
C ASN A 31 0.84 -33.64 -11.84
N MET A 32 -0.19 -32.79 -11.94
CA MET A 32 -0.60 -31.90 -10.85
C MET A 32 -1.49 -32.58 -9.80
N GLY A 33 -2.23 -33.65 -10.17
CA GLY A 33 -3.09 -34.40 -9.25
C GLY A 33 -2.37 -35.21 -8.18
N ASN A 34 -1.04 -35.38 -8.30
CA ASN A 34 -0.22 -36.15 -7.37
C ASN A 34 0.62 -35.30 -6.39
N LEU A 35 0.61 -33.97 -6.49
CA LEU A 35 1.48 -33.12 -5.67
C LEU A 35 0.86 -32.79 -4.29
N ILE A 36 -0.46 -32.70 -4.17
CA ILE A 36 -1.14 -32.41 -2.90
C ILE A 36 -2.31 -33.40 -2.74
N SER A 37 -2.21 -34.32 -1.78
CA SER A 37 -3.27 -35.30 -1.50
C SER A 37 -4.43 -34.65 -0.74
N GLU A 38 -5.65 -35.23 -0.85
CA GLU A 38 -6.80 -34.83 -0.03
C GLU A 38 -6.50 -34.87 1.47
N GLU A 39 -5.73 -35.87 1.91
CA GLU A 39 -5.26 -35.99 3.30
C GLU A 39 -4.42 -34.77 3.72
N THR A 40 -3.58 -34.25 2.83
CA THR A 40 -2.76 -33.05 3.08
C THR A 40 -3.63 -31.81 3.21
N LEU A 41 -4.66 -31.65 2.35
CA LEU A 41 -5.60 -30.54 2.44
C LEU A 41 -6.40 -30.60 3.75
N HIS A 42 -6.86 -31.78 4.17
CA HIS A 42 -7.53 -31.93 5.46
C HIS A 42 -6.63 -31.60 6.66
N LYS A 43 -5.32 -31.89 6.58
CA LYS A 43 -4.35 -31.48 7.62
C LYS A 43 -4.20 -29.95 7.69
N LEU A 44 -4.23 -29.25 6.57
CA LEU A 44 -4.21 -27.78 6.54
C LEU A 44 -5.48 -27.21 7.20
N GLU A 45 -6.65 -27.73 6.83
CA GLU A 45 -7.92 -27.29 7.39
C GLU A 45 -8.07 -27.57 8.89
N ALA A 46 -7.52 -28.69 9.36
CA ALA A 46 -7.55 -29.09 10.78
C ALA A 46 -6.51 -28.35 11.65
N ASP A 47 -5.58 -27.63 11.06
CA ASP A 47 -4.56 -26.89 11.81
C ASP A 47 -5.16 -25.78 12.66
N THR A 48 -4.81 -25.76 13.94
CA THR A 48 -5.37 -24.82 14.93
C THR A 48 -5.05 -23.35 14.60
N SER A 49 -3.86 -23.07 14.06
CA SER A 49 -3.49 -21.70 13.66
C SER A 49 -4.30 -21.26 12.45
N PHE A 50 -4.56 -22.14 11.50
CA PHE A 50 -5.41 -21.86 10.34
C PHE A 50 -6.86 -21.59 10.77
N GLN A 51 -7.41 -22.39 11.66
CA GLN A 51 -8.77 -22.19 12.19
C GLN A 51 -8.88 -20.85 12.93
N GLN A 52 -7.91 -20.52 13.79
CA GLN A 52 -7.88 -19.23 14.49
C GLN A 52 -7.73 -18.06 13.53
N LEU A 53 -6.88 -18.19 12.52
CA LEU A 53 -6.70 -17.17 11.46
C LEU A 53 -8.00 -16.98 10.69
N SER A 54 -8.64 -18.07 10.24
CA SER A 54 -9.91 -18.05 9.53
C SER A 54 -11.01 -17.38 10.35
N GLN A 55 -11.12 -17.70 11.64
CA GLN A 55 -12.08 -17.07 12.55
C GLN A 55 -11.82 -15.55 12.69
N LYS A 56 -10.55 -15.15 12.85
CA LYS A 56 -10.18 -13.73 12.92
C LYS A 56 -10.54 -12.99 11.62
N MET A 57 -10.32 -13.60 10.46
CA MET A 57 -10.65 -13.01 9.16
C MET A 57 -12.17 -12.88 8.93
N GLN A 58 -12.98 -13.75 9.51
CA GLN A 58 -14.45 -13.71 9.42
C GLN A 58 -15.10 -12.77 10.43
N THR A 59 -14.33 -12.18 11.37
CA THR A 59 -14.87 -11.26 12.36
C THR A 59 -15.42 -10.01 11.67
N LEU A 60 -16.70 -9.72 11.90
CA LEU A 60 -17.37 -8.53 11.38
C LEU A 60 -16.63 -7.27 11.83
N ASN A 61 -16.30 -6.40 10.90
CA ASN A 61 -15.80 -5.06 11.17
C ASN A 61 -16.53 -4.04 10.30
N ILE A 62 -17.14 -3.03 10.92
CA ILE A 62 -17.92 -2.03 10.19
C ILE A 62 -17.06 -1.20 9.22
N PHE A 63 -15.79 -0.94 9.53
CA PHE A 63 -14.88 -0.18 8.67
C PHE A 63 -14.51 -0.99 7.42
N ASP A 64 -14.35 -2.31 7.56
CA ASP A 64 -14.12 -3.21 6.43
C ASP A 64 -15.37 -3.28 5.52
N VAL A 65 -16.56 -3.43 6.13
CA VAL A 65 -17.85 -3.48 5.39
C VAL A 65 -18.08 -2.19 4.59
N LEU A 66 -17.70 -1.04 5.13
CA LEU A 66 -17.84 0.26 4.47
C LEU A 66 -16.68 0.58 3.50
N GLY A 67 -15.64 -0.25 3.44
CA GLY A 67 -14.48 -0.04 2.57
C GLY A 67 -13.69 1.24 2.86
N ILE A 68 -13.69 1.71 4.12
CA ILE A 68 -13.12 3.02 4.48
C ILE A 68 -11.75 2.94 5.16
N THR A 69 -11.22 1.74 5.36
CA THR A 69 -9.95 1.47 6.05
C THR A 69 -8.72 1.99 5.30
N ASN A 70 -8.83 2.23 4.00
CA ASN A 70 -7.72 2.68 3.14
C ASN A 70 -7.81 4.17 2.77
N ALA A 71 -8.66 4.95 3.43
CA ALA A 71 -8.88 6.37 3.12
C ALA A 71 -8.39 7.27 4.27
N GLU A 72 -7.27 7.98 4.09
CA GLU A 72 -6.68 8.91 5.09
C GLU A 72 -7.71 9.87 5.68
N ILE A 73 -8.55 10.47 4.83
CA ILE A 73 -9.60 11.40 5.26
C ILE A 73 -10.60 10.75 6.25
N ARG A 74 -10.82 9.43 6.16
CA ARG A 74 -11.74 8.73 7.08
C ARG A 74 -11.11 8.52 8.45
N HIS A 75 -9.81 8.26 8.49
CA HIS A 75 -9.06 8.23 9.74
C HIS A 75 -9.02 9.62 10.37
N SER A 76 -8.76 10.67 9.61
CA SER A 76 -8.81 12.04 10.09
C SER A 76 -10.20 12.41 10.62
N ASN A 77 -11.29 11.94 9.98
CA ASN A 77 -12.65 12.13 10.49
C ASN A 77 -12.88 11.48 11.85
N PHE A 78 -12.38 10.24 12.01
CA PHE A 78 -12.52 9.50 13.26
C PHE A 78 -11.70 10.13 14.38
N LEU A 79 -10.47 10.53 14.09
CA LEU A 79 -9.61 11.23 15.05
C LEU A 79 -10.18 12.60 15.44
N ALA A 80 -10.77 13.35 14.50
CA ALA A 80 -11.45 14.62 14.79
C ALA A 80 -12.58 14.42 15.81
N TRP A 81 -13.38 13.37 15.65
CA TRP A 81 -14.43 13.03 16.59
C TRP A 81 -13.86 12.69 17.97
N LEU A 82 -12.78 11.93 18.07
CA LEU A 82 -12.14 11.58 19.33
C LEU A 82 -11.47 12.78 20.02
N LEU A 83 -10.91 13.70 19.24
CA LEU A 83 -10.22 14.90 19.75
C LEU A 83 -11.19 16.00 20.23
N ASP A 84 -12.49 15.89 19.94
CA ASP A 84 -13.49 16.84 20.38
C ASP A 84 -13.96 16.51 21.82
N PRO A 85 -13.64 17.33 22.84
CA PRO A 85 -14.09 17.09 24.22
C PRO A 85 -15.61 17.05 24.36
N ASN A 86 -16.35 17.66 23.44
CA ASN A 86 -17.82 17.66 23.41
C ASN A 86 -18.42 16.58 22.50
N GLY A 87 -17.55 15.74 21.93
CA GLY A 87 -17.96 14.61 21.11
C GLY A 87 -18.92 13.68 21.86
N ASN A 88 -19.89 13.11 21.13
CA ASN A 88 -20.86 12.19 21.72
C ASN A 88 -20.25 10.83 22.16
N HIS A 89 -18.93 10.66 22.05
CA HIS A 89 -18.18 9.56 22.65
C HIS A 89 -18.13 9.61 24.18
N ARG A 90 -18.41 10.76 24.79
CA ARG A 90 -18.49 10.97 26.27
C ARG A 90 -17.19 10.73 27.04
N MET A 91 -16.04 10.80 26.38
CA MET A 91 -14.73 10.72 27.04
C MET A 91 -14.22 12.08 27.54
N GLY A 92 -14.92 13.18 27.18
CA GLY A 92 -14.43 14.52 27.46
C GLY A 92 -13.09 14.78 26.77
N ASP A 93 -12.16 15.41 27.45
CA ASP A 93 -10.83 15.73 26.95
C ASP A 93 -9.79 14.60 27.12
N LYS A 94 -10.20 13.44 27.60
CA LYS A 94 -9.26 12.33 27.92
C LYS A 94 -8.45 11.89 26.69
N PHE A 95 -9.11 11.67 25.54
CA PHE A 95 -8.39 11.28 24.35
C PHE A 95 -7.43 12.37 23.88
N LEU A 96 -7.82 13.63 23.89
CA LEU A 96 -6.94 14.75 23.56
C LEU A 96 -5.69 14.76 24.45
N ARG A 97 -5.85 14.55 25.75
CA ARG A 97 -4.72 14.47 26.70
C ARG A 97 -3.81 13.29 26.45
N GLU A 98 -4.38 12.12 26.24
CA GLU A 98 -3.60 10.91 25.95
C GLU A 98 -2.87 11.04 24.60
N PHE A 99 -3.51 11.61 23.59
CA PHE A 99 -2.87 11.90 22.31
C PHE A 99 -1.67 12.85 22.49
N VAL A 100 -1.86 13.99 23.17
CA VAL A 100 -0.76 14.96 23.37
C VAL A 100 0.33 14.38 24.28
N SER A 101 0.01 13.46 25.20
CA SER A 101 1.03 12.78 25.99
C SER A 101 1.99 11.95 25.12
N LYS A 102 1.54 11.44 23.99
CA LYS A 102 2.40 10.71 23.01
C LYS A 102 3.40 11.63 22.30
N LEU A 103 3.13 12.94 22.28
CA LEU A 103 4.09 13.95 21.79
C LEU A 103 5.17 14.30 22.81
N GLY A 104 5.19 13.67 24.00
CA GLY A 104 6.04 14.07 25.12
C GLY A 104 5.67 15.42 25.74
N GLN A 105 4.49 15.93 25.46
CA GLN A 105 4.02 17.29 25.79
C GLN A 105 2.80 17.28 26.73
N ARG A 106 2.63 16.28 27.57
CA ARG A 106 1.46 16.13 28.43
C ARG A 106 1.16 17.36 29.29
N GLU A 107 2.21 18.05 29.75
CA GLU A 107 2.11 19.22 30.65
C GLU A 107 1.61 20.48 29.93
N VAL A 108 1.61 20.47 28.60
CA VAL A 108 1.26 21.62 27.76
C VAL A 108 -0.28 21.72 27.57
N VAL A 109 -1.01 20.62 27.71
CA VAL A 109 -2.47 20.62 27.59
C VAL A 109 -3.08 21.25 28.86
N PRO A 110 -3.82 22.37 28.73
CA PRO A 110 -4.44 23.01 29.86
C PRO A 110 -5.35 22.06 30.64
N GLU A 111 -5.45 22.24 31.95
CA GLU A 111 -6.38 21.45 32.76
C GLU A 111 -7.84 21.75 32.39
N ASN A 112 -8.66 20.69 32.35
CA ASN A 112 -10.10 20.78 32.13
C ASN A 112 -10.52 21.50 30.83
N VAL A 113 -9.94 21.07 29.69
CA VAL A 113 -10.38 21.56 28.38
C VAL A 113 -11.81 21.09 28.11
N THR A 114 -12.74 22.03 28.13
CA THR A 114 -14.17 21.74 27.98
C THR A 114 -14.74 22.14 26.63
N VAL A 115 -14.09 23.07 25.92
CA VAL A 115 -14.56 23.61 24.65
C VAL A 115 -13.39 23.76 23.69
N CYS A 116 -13.39 22.93 22.66
CA CYS A 116 -12.49 23.08 21.51
C CYS A 116 -13.29 23.18 20.21
N ILE A 117 -12.70 23.86 19.24
CA ILE A 117 -13.15 23.83 17.85
C ILE A 117 -12.26 22.85 17.11
N VAL A 118 -12.82 21.75 16.63
CA VAL A 118 -12.09 20.78 15.83
C VAL A 118 -12.42 21.02 14.36
N ARG A 119 -11.39 21.36 13.56
CA ARG A 119 -11.51 21.60 12.13
C ARG A 119 -10.78 20.52 11.37
N ARG A 120 -11.33 20.12 10.23
CA ARG A 120 -10.73 19.17 9.28
C ARG A 120 -10.52 19.88 7.97
N GLU A 121 -9.43 19.52 7.26
CA GLU A 121 -9.10 20.07 5.93
C GLU A 121 -9.07 21.62 5.91
N TRP A 122 -8.85 22.23 7.07
CA TRP A 122 -8.81 23.68 7.15
C TRP A 122 -7.46 24.19 6.65
N GLN A 123 -7.47 24.99 5.60
CA GLN A 123 -6.26 25.47 4.91
C GLN A 123 -5.32 24.32 4.50
N HIS A 124 -5.92 23.17 4.14
CA HIS A 124 -5.23 21.91 3.82
C HIS A 124 -4.56 21.19 5.01
N ILE A 125 -4.78 21.63 6.23
CA ILE A 125 -4.38 20.91 7.44
C ILE A 125 -5.41 19.81 7.72
N ASP A 126 -4.94 18.57 7.87
CA ASP A 126 -5.82 17.41 8.09
C ASP A 126 -6.69 17.58 9.33
N LEU A 127 -6.08 17.97 10.46
CA LEU A 127 -6.77 18.19 11.74
C LEU A 127 -6.19 19.39 12.49
N LEU A 128 -7.08 20.25 12.94
CA LEU A 128 -6.76 21.39 13.81
C LEU A 128 -7.71 21.40 15.00
N VAL A 129 -7.16 21.30 16.22
CA VAL A 129 -7.90 21.45 17.48
C VAL A 129 -7.56 22.80 18.07
N LEU A 130 -8.55 23.68 18.26
CA LEU A 130 -8.38 25.02 18.73
C LEU A 130 -9.14 25.22 20.05
N CYS A 131 -8.44 25.33 21.15
CA CYS A 131 -8.98 25.63 22.49
C CYS A 131 -8.78 27.12 22.76
N GLN A 132 -9.76 27.95 22.34
CA GLN A 132 -9.64 29.41 22.32
C GLN A 132 -9.46 30.03 23.71
N LYS A 133 -10.20 29.53 24.70
CA LYS A 133 -10.16 30.01 26.06
C LYS A 133 -8.81 29.81 26.72
N GLU A 134 -8.23 28.62 26.48
CA GLU A 134 -6.96 28.21 27.03
C GLU A 134 -5.76 28.66 26.19
N LYS A 135 -6.01 29.27 25.02
CA LYS A 135 -4.97 29.61 24.04
C LYS A 135 -4.06 28.43 23.69
N TYR A 136 -4.67 27.29 23.46
CA TYR A 136 -3.96 26.07 23.06
C TYR A 136 -4.42 25.62 21.68
N LEU A 137 -3.47 25.13 20.89
CA LEU A 137 -3.71 24.62 19.54
C LEU A 137 -2.94 23.31 19.31
N LEU A 138 -3.62 22.30 18.78
CA LEU A 138 -3.01 21.08 18.27
C LEU A 138 -3.24 21.01 16.76
N CYS A 139 -2.14 20.89 16.01
CA CYS A 139 -2.13 20.65 14.58
C CYS A 139 -1.65 19.23 14.30
N VAL A 140 -2.41 18.46 13.53
CA VAL A 140 -2.05 17.09 13.14
C VAL A 140 -2.04 16.96 11.63
N GLU A 141 -0.94 16.50 11.09
CA GLU A 141 -0.83 16.04 9.71
C GLU A 141 -0.83 14.52 9.70
N ASN A 142 -1.73 13.91 8.94
CA ASN A 142 -1.98 12.48 8.93
C ASN A 142 -1.54 11.85 7.60
N LYS A 143 -0.56 10.95 7.63
CA LYS A 143 0.02 10.27 6.47
C LYS A 143 -0.06 8.75 6.63
N VAL A 144 -1.11 8.13 6.13
CA VAL A 144 -1.28 6.66 6.19
C VAL A 144 -0.71 5.99 4.94
N PHE A 145 -1.02 6.51 3.75
CA PHE A 145 -0.68 5.89 2.46
C PHE A 145 0.05 6.85 1.51
N SER A 146 0.15 8.11 1.85
CA SER A 146 0.83 9.15 1.09
C SER A 146 2.19 9.50 1.71
N GLY A 147 3.07 10.09 0.92
CA GLY A 147 4.34 10.63 1.41
C GLY A 147 4.21 12.09 1.83
N GLU A 148 5.24 12.60 2.52
CA GLU A 148 5.39 14.02 2.78
C GLU A 148 5.60 14.80 1.47
N HIS A 149 4.91 15.93 1.31
CA HIS A 149 5.07 16.82 0.16
C HIS A 149 5.91 18.06 0.51
N ASP A 150 6.63 18.59 -0.48
CA ASP A 150 7.59 19.69 -0.33
C ASP A 150 7.06 20.86 0.53
N ASN A 151 7.74 21.13 1.66
CA ASN A 151 7.51 22.25 2.57
C ASN A 151 6.08 22.38 3.18
N GLN A 152 5.27 21.30 3.14
CA GLN A 152 3.90 21.33 3.65
C GLN A 152 3.87 21.66 5.16
N LEU A 153 4.66 20.94 5.96
CA LEU A 153 4.71 21.08 7.41
C LEU A 153 5.17 22.46 7.84
N ARG A 154 6.21 22.99 7.20
CA ARG A 154 6.72 24.35 7.44
C ARG A 154 5.68 25.39 7.16
N ARG A 155 4.99 25.30 6.01
CA ARG A 155 3.93 26.26 5.63
C ARG A 155 2.80 26.28 6.65
N TYR A 156 2.37 25.13 7.14
CA TYR A 156 1.30 25.05 8.14
C TYR A 156 1.72 25.67 9.47
N ARG A 157 2.94 25.36 9.93
CA ARG A 157 3.49 25.94 11.15
C ARG A 157 3.56 27.47 11.05
N ASP A 158 4.17 27.98 10.00
CA ASP A 158 4.39 29.43 9.85
C ASP A 158 3.04 30.18 9.77
N MET A 159 2.06 29.64 9.05
CA MET A 159 0.72 30.18 8.97
C MET A 159 0.02 30.20 10.34
N LEU A 160 0.09 29.10 11.11
CA LEU A 160 -0.55 29.03 12.43
C LEU A 160 0.12 29.95 13.44
N LEU A 161 1.43 30.12 13.40
CA LEU A 161 2.17 31.06 14.26
C LEU A 161 1.74 32.53 13.97
N GLU A 162 1.48 32.86 12.71
CA GLU A 162 1.00 34.18 12.32
C GLU A 162 -0.46 34.42 12.70
N GLU A 163 -1.34 33.42 12.49
CA GLU A 163 -2.78 33.56 12.72
C GLU A 163 -3.18 33.50 14.20
N TYR A 164 -2.42 32.73 15.02
CA TYR A 164 -2.72 32.53 16.44
C TYR A 164 -1.55 32.97 17.34
N PRO A 165 -1.19 34.25 17.36
CA PRO A 165 -0.08 34.74 18.19
C PRO A 165 -0.38 34.55 19.69
N GLY A 166 0.59 34.02 20.42
CA GLY A 166 0.47 33.79 21.87
C GLY A 166 -0.31 32.54 22.27
N TYR A 167 -0.58 31.65 21.31
CA TYR A 167 -1.08 30.30 21.60
C TYR A 167 0.10 29.34 21.90
N THR A 168 -0.11 28.45 22.83
CA THR A 168 0.73 27.27 22.99
C THR A 168 0.33 26.27 21.91
N MET A 169 1.31 25.79 21.11
CA MET A 169 1.03 24.96 19.95
C MET A 169 1.75 23.62 20.03
N SER A 170 1.04 22.57 19.72
CA SER A 170 1.58 21.22 19.51
C SER A 170 1.38 20.83 18.05
N PHE A 171 2.43 20.24 17.44
CA PHE A 171 2.40 19.78 16.07
C PHE A 171 2.69 18.27 16.05
N ALA A 172 1.79 17.49 15.50
CA ALA A 172 1.88 16.04 15.39
C ALA A 172 1.97 15.60 13.93
N PHE A 173 3.01 14.83 13.62
CA PHE A 173 3.13 14.14 12.33
C PHE A 173 2.77 12.68 12.52
N LEU A 174 1.55 12.32 12.16
CA LEU A 174 0.99 10.98 12.35
C LEU A 174 1.27 10.11 11.12
N SER A 175 1.91 8.97 11.33
CA SER A 175 2.19 7.99 10.29
C SER A 175 2.03 6.56 10.82
N PRO A 176 1.95 5.50 9.96
CA PRO A 176 1.82 4.12 10.42
C PRO A 176 2.84 3.73 11.48
N ASP A 177 4.11 4.06 11.24
CA ASP A 177 5.25 3.62 12.06
C ASP A 177 5.86 4.74 12.94
N GLY A 178 5.25 5.93 12.98
CA GLY A 178 5.78 7.06 13.75
C GLY A 178 7.11 7.60 13.20
N ILE A 179 7.27 7.60 11.87
CA ILE A 179 8.49 8.10 11.22
C ILE A 179 8.54 9.62 11.34
N ALA A 180 9.71 10.16 11.71
CA ALA A 180 9.92 11.60 11.78
C ALA A 180 9.79 12.27 10.39
N PRO A 181 9.39 13.57 10.33
CA PRO A 181 9.42 14.34 9.11
C PRO A 181 10.76 14.28 8.38
N LEU A 182 10.75 14.42 7.06
CA LEU A 182 11.98 14.33 6.25
C LEU A 182 12.94 15.48 6.49
N SER A 183 12.40 16.68 6.73
CA SER A 183 13.23 17.89 6.96
C SER A 183 13.68 17.97 8.42
N ALA A 184 14.99 18.17 8.65
CA ALA A 184 15.54 18.38 9.98
C ALA A 184 14.95 19.65 10.66
N ASP A 185 14.59 20.67 9.90
CA ASP A 185 13.94 21.86 10.42
C ASP A 185 12.54 21.56 10.93
N ASP A 186 11.78 20.71 10.23
CA ASP A 186 10.44 20.32 10.64
C ASP A 186 10.45 19.39 11.84
N GLN A 187 11.47 18.51 11.97
CA GLN A 187 11.64 17.63 13.14
C GLN A 187 11.77 18.36 14.47
N GLN A 188 12.16 19.64 14.46
CA GLN A 188 12.25 20.46 15.67
C GLN A 188 10.88 20.85 16.23
N TYR A 189 9.86 20.85 15.39
CA TYR A 189 8.52 21.32 15.75
C TYR A 189 7.48 20.20 15.70
N TRP A 190 7.53 19.36 14.69
CA TRP A 190 6.59 18.28 14.45
C TRP A 190 7.04 17.01 15.15
N GLN A 191 6.28 16.58 16.13
CA GLN A 191 6.57 15.33 16.86
C GLN A 191 5.99 14.13 16.09
N PRO A 192 6.80 13.09 15.83
CA PRO A 192 6.31 11.88 15.20
C PRO A 192 5.38 11.12 16.14
N VAL A 193 4.26 10.64 15.60
CA VAL A 193 3.28 9.80 16.30
C VAL A 193 2.96 8.60 15.41
N SER A 194 2.91 7.43 15.99
CA SER A 194 2.50 6.22 15.30
C SER A 194 1.01 5.94 15.46
N TYR A 195 0.45 5.14 14.56
CA TYR A 195 -0.90 4.62 14.76
C TYR A 195 -0.99 3.65 15.95
N ALA A 196 0.11 3.01 16.34
CA ALA A 196 0.16 2.24 17.59
C ALA A 196 -0.04 3.14 18.82
N ASP A 197 0.56 4.35 18.83
CA ASP A 197 0.34 5.35 19.87
C ASP A 197 -1.12 5.81 19.94
N ILE A 198 -1.79 5.93 18.77
CA ILE A 198 -3.22 6.24 18.71
C ILE A 198 -4.05 5.14 19.36
N LEU A 199 -3.74 3.87 19.09
CA LEU A 199 -4.44 2.74 19.72
C LEU A 199 -4.27 2.74 21.23
N ASP A 200 -3.06 2.98 21.70
CA ASP A 200 -2.77 3.09 23.14
C ASP A 200 -3.52 4.27 23.78
N ALA A 201 -3.56 5.42 23.09
CA ALA A 201 -4.30 6.58 23.57
C ALA A 201 -5.82 6.31 23.66
N ILE A 202 -6.38 5.57 22.70
CA ILE A 202 -7.78 5.12 22.73
C ILE A 202 -8.02 4.22 23.95
N GLU A 203 -7.21 3.20 24.16
CA GLU A 203 -7.36 2.27 25.29
C GLU A 203 -7.22 2.98 26.64
N SER A 204 -6.25 3.90 26.77
CA SER A 204 -6.08 4.71 27.98
C SER A 204 -7.30 5.61 28.23
N ALA A 205 -7.84 6.27 27.21
CA ALA A 205 -9.00 7.12 27.34
C ALA A 205 -10.29 6.33 27.67
N LYS A 206 -10.43 5.09 27.17
CA LYS A 206 -11.52 4.17 27.53
C LYS A 206 -11.48 3.81 29.00
N GLY A 207 -10.28 3.52 29.55
CA GLY A 207 -10.04 2.97 30.91
C GLY A 207 -10.49 3.90 32.04
N GLY A 208 -11.18 4.83 32.02
CA GLY A 208 -11.73 5.70 33.06
C GLY A 208 -13.04 6.35 32.66
N SER A 209 -13.69 5.81 31.63
CA SER A 209 -14.90 6.39 31.03
C SER A 209 -16.06 5.42 31.07
N ALA A 210 -17.24 5.87 31.52
CA ALA A 210 -18.47 5.11 31.41
C ALA A 210 -19.02 5.27 29.97
N LEU A 211 -18.52 4.46 29.05
CA LEU A 211 -18.89 4.52 27.64
C LEU A 211 -20.23 3.82 27.39
N LEU A 212 -21.01 4.35 26.46
CA LEU A 212 -22.16 3.63 25.94
C LEU A 212 -21.69 2.40 25.12
N PRO A 213 -22.47 1.29 25.14
CA PRO A 213 -22.10 0.07 24.43
C PRO A 213 -21.76 0.29 22.94
N GLU A 214 -22.53 1.15 22.25
CA GLU A 214 -22.33 1.49 20.84
C GLU A 214 -21.01 2.26 20.60
N VAL A 215 -20.64 3.13 21.53
CA VAL A 215 -19.36 3.84 21.47
C VAL A 215 -18.20 2.88 21.67
N ASN A 216 -18.30 2.02 22.68
CA ASN A 216 -17.27 1.02 22.93
C ASN A 216 -17.11 0.08 21.76
N MET A 217 -18.21 -0.43 21.18
CA MET A 217 -18.19 -1.26 19.98
C MET A 217 -17.54 -0.54 18.79
N LEU A 218 -17.86 0.73 18.58
CA LEU A 218 -17.27 1.52 17.48
C LEU A 218 -15.76 1.69 17.66
N LEU A 219 -15.29 1.95 18.88
CA LEU A 219 -13.87 2.03 19.21
C LEU A 219 -13.17 0.69 18.99
N ASP A 220 -13.78 -0.43 19.43
CA ASP A 220 -13.24 -1.76 19.22
C ASP A 220 -13.13 -2.12 17.73
N HIS A 221 -14.13 -1.79 16.92
CA HIS A 221 -14.08 -1.95 15.48
C HIS A 221 -12.98 -1.10 14.82
N TYR A 222 -12.83 0.17 15.24
CA TYR A 222 -11.77 1.04 14.74
C TYR A 222 -10.38 0.51 15.10
N THR A 223 -10.18 0.15 16.36
CA THR A 223 -8.93 -0.43 16.85
C THR A 223 -8.57 -1.70 16.08
N ALA A 224 -9.54 -2.60 15.87
CA ALA A 224 -9.33 -3.83 15.10
C ALA A 224 -8.98 -3.54 13.63
N ALA A 225 -9.64 -2.56 13.00
CA ALA A 225 -9.37 -2.16 11.62
C ALA A 225 -7.96 -1.55 11.48
N VAL A 226 -7.57 -0.63 12.38
CA VAL A 226 -6.23 -0.02 12.38
C VAL A 226 -5.14 -1.06 12.60
N ARG A 227 -5.31 -1.99 13.56
CA ARG A 227 -4.37 -3.10 13.77
C ARG A 227 -4.23 -3.98 12.53
N ARG A 228 -5.33 -4.29 11.85
CA ARG A 228 -5.32 -5.16 10.68
C ARG A 228 -4.66 -4.51 9.46
N HIS A 229 -4.94 -3.23 9.21
CA HIS A 229 -4.62 -2.58 7.92
C HIS A 229 -3.45 -1.59 7.99
N ILE A 230 -3.11 -1.06 9.16
CA ILE A 230 -2.12 0.01 9.31
C ILE A 230 -0.93 -0.43 10.16
N VAL A 231 -1.17 -0.82 11.41
CA VAL A 231 -0.09 -1.14 12.37
C VAL A 231 0.47 -2.55 12.14
N GLY A 232 -0.40 -3.49 11.73
CA GLY A 232 -0.12 -4.91 11.74
C GLY A 232 -0.55 -5.57 13.06
N ASP A 233 -1.05 -6.78 12.96
CA ASP A 233 -1.45 -7.61 14.10
C ASP A 233 -0.37 -8.69 14.32
N ASP A 234 0.45 -8.52 15.36
CA ASP A 234 1.54 -9.45 15.65
C ASP A 234 1.04 -10.86 15.99
N ASN A 235 -0.18 -10.99 16.52
CA ASN A 235 -0.82 -12.27 16.72
C ASN A 235 -1.18 -12.94 15.39
N ILE A 236 -1.70 -12.17 14.42
CA ILE A 236 -1.93 -12.68 13.05
C ILE A 236 -0.61 -13.05 12.39
N LYS A 237 0.42 -12.20 12.50
CA LYS A 237 1.76 -12.51 11.97
C LYS A 237 2.31 -13.82 12.55
N LYS A 238 2.18 -13.99 13.88
CA LYS A 238 2.62 -15.21 14.55
C LYS A 238 1.83 -16.43 14.10
N LEU A 239 0.50 -16.35 14.02
CA LEU A 239 -0.34 -17.44 13.53
C LEU A 239 0.01 -17.82 12.08
N CYS A 240 0.24 -16.83 11.23
CA CYS A 240 0.69 -17.06 9.85
C CYS A 240 2.06 -17.75 9.79
N GLN A 241 3.01 -17.28 10.60
CA GLN A 241 4.35 -17.87 10.67
C GLN A 241 4.29 -19.31 11.19
N ASP A 242 3.60 -19.54 12.32
CA ASP A 242 3.45 -20.88 12.90
C ASP A 242 2.77 -21.87 11.93
N PHE A 243 1.77 -21.40 11.18
CA PHE A 243 1.10 -22.19 10.15
C PHE A 243 2.02 -22.47 8.96
N TYR A 244 2.69 -21.43 8.44
CA TYR A 244 3.62 -21.56 7.33
C TYR A 244 4.77 -22.51 7.65
N ASP A 245 5.40 -22.41 8.84
CA ASP A 245 6.53 -23.25 9.24
C ASP A 245 6.15 -24.73 9.31
N ARG A 246 4.92 -25.05 9.78
CA ARG A 246 4.43 -26.44 9.82
C ARG A 246 4.06 -27.02 8.45
N HIS A 247 3.67 -26.16 7.50
CA HIS A 247 3.12 -26.59 6.21
C HIS A 247 3.91 -26.03 5.01
N LYS A 248 5.15 -25.65 5.24
CA LYS A 248 5.99 -24.90 4.29
C LYS A 248 6.01 -25.50 2.88
N GLU A 249 6.31 -26.78 2.76
CA GLU A 249 6.44 -27.44 1.46
C GLU A 249 5.14 -27.36 0.63
N VAL A 250 4.01 -27.59 1.30
CA VAL A 250 2.70 -27.56 0.64
C VAL A 250 2.32 -26.13 0.25
N LEU A 251 2.55 -25.16 1.14
CA LEU A 251 2.24 -23.76 0.89
C LEU A 251 3.14 -23.18 -0.20
N ASP A 252 4.42 -23.51 -0.21
CA ASP A 252 5.34 -23.12 -1.28
C ASP A 252 4.89 -23.72 -2.62
N THR A 253 4.51 -25.01 -2.62
CA THR A 253 3.96 -25.67 -3.81
C THR A 253 2.69 -24.99 -4.32
N ILE A 254 1.73 -24.70 -3.43
CA ILE A 254 0.51 -23.96 -3.78
C ILE A 254 0.88 -22.59 -4.35
N TYR A 255 1.72 -21.84 -3.65
CA TYR A 255 2.13 -20.51 -4.08
C TYR A 255 2.83 -20.52 -5.45
N GLU A 256 3.72 -21.47 -5.70
CA GLU A 256 4.41 -21.59 -6.98
C GLU A 256 3.47 -21.93 -8.14
N ASN A 257 2.47 -22.75 -7.89
CA ASN A 257 1.52 -23.18 -8.93
C ASN A 257 0.31 -22.25 -9.08
N CYS A 258 0.02 -21.40 -8.07
CA CYS A 258 -1.07 -20.41 -8.14
C CYS A 258 -0.63 -19.03 -8.62
N LYS A 259 0.65 -18.84 -8.96
CA LYS A 259 1.23 -17.52 -9.32
C LYS A 259 0.52 -16.83 -10.50
N THR A 260 -0.09 -17.58 -11.39
CA THR A 260 -0.76 -17.06 -12.59
C THR A 260 -2.26 -16.85 -12.44
N SER A 261 -2.93 -17.52 -11.49
CA SER A 261 -4.40 -17.53 -11.42
C SER A 261 -5.03 -16.44 -10.51
N LEU A 262 -4.23 -15.76 -9.69
CA LEU A 262 -4.75 -14.84 -8.66
C LEU A 262 -5.07 -13.42 -9.15
N ASN A 263 -4.57 -13.03 -10.33
CA ASN A 263 -4.85 -11.72 -10.89
C ASN A 263 -4.95 -11.81 -12.43
N PRO A 264 -6.14 -11.71 -13.00
CA PRO A 264 -6.35 -11.81 -14.44
C PRO A 264 -5.49 -10.83 -15.27
N ILE A 265 -5.13 -9.67 -14.70
CA ILE A 265 -4.23 -8.72 -15.36
C ILE A 265 -2.83 -9.33 -15.57
N CYS A 266 -2.38 -10.21 -14.65
CA CYS A 266 -1.06 -10.82 -14.74
C CYS A 266 -0.90 -11.63 -16.02
N GLU A 267 -1.86 -12.52 -16.26
CA GLU A 267 -1.87 -13.40 -17.42
C GLU A 267 -1.86 -12.60 -18.73
N VAL A 268 -2.77 -11.63 -18.83
CA VAL A 268 -2.86 -10.77 -20.01
C VAL A 268 -1.60 -9.91 -20.23
N ALA A 269 -1.01 -9.37 -19.16
CA ALA A 269 0.21 -8.58 -19.25
C ALA A 269 1.44 -9.42 -19.63
N GLU A 270 1.51 -10.66 -19.13
CA GLU A 270 2.59 -11.58 -19.47
C GLU A 270 2.46 -12.09 -20.92
N ASP A 271 1.25 -12.40 -21.38
CA ASP A 271 1.00 -12.76 -22.76
C ASP A 271 1.43 -11.65 -23.72
N TRP A 272 1.05 -10.41 -23.42
CA TRP A 272 1.48 -9.26 -24.19
C TRP A 272 3.01 -9.12 -24.23
N CYS A 273 3.68 -9.26 -23.08
CA CYS A 273 5.14 -9.21 -23.03
C CYS A 273 5.79 -10.35 -23.80
N ARG A 274 5.21 -11.55 -23.77
CA ARG A 274 5.69 -12.71 -24.53
C ARG A 274 5.57 -12.48 -26.03
N GLU A 275 4.40 -12.05 -26.50
CA GLU A 275 4.17 -11.71 -27.90
C GLU A 275 5.16 -10.66 -28.41
N LYS A 276 5.40 -9.59 -27.64
CA LYS A 276 6.36 -8.54 -27.99
C LYS A 276 7.81 -9.02 -27.96
N SER A 277 8.14 -9.93 -27.07
CA SER A 277 9.48 -10.55 -26.99
C SER A 277 9.74 -11.50 -28.18
N GLU A 278 8.75 -12.26 -28.61
CA GLU A 278 8.83 -13.09 -29.82
C GLU A 278 9.00 -12.26 -31.10
N GLN A 279 8.46 -11.05 -31.12
CA GLN A 279 8.65 -10.07 -32.20
C GLN A 279 10.03 -9.37 -32.13
N GLY A 280 10.82 -9.63 -31.09
CA GLY A 280 12.13 -8.99 -30.88
C GLY A 280 12.05 -7.53 -30.45
N GLU A 281 10.86 -7.03 -30.04
CA GLU A 281 10.66 -5.64 -29.66
C GLU A 281 11.09 -5.33 -28.22
N LEU A 282 11.02 -6.32 -27.31
CA LEU A 282 11.42 -6.20 -25.91
C LEU A 282 12.02 -7.52 -25.41
N ILE A 283 12.57 -7.49 -24.19
CA ILE A 283 13.14 -8.67 -23.52
C ILE A 283 12.29 -8.92 -22.27
N PHE A 284 11.43 -9.93 -22.35
CA PHE A 284 10.56 -10.32 -21.24
C PHE A 284 11.34 -11.10 -20.17
N SER A 285 11.07 -10.84 -18.92
CA SER A 285 11.74 -11.43 -17.75
C SER A 285 10.74 -12.13 -16.82
N PRO A 286 10.20 -13.31 -17.21
CA PRO A 286 9.19 -14.02 -16.42
C PRO A 286 9.70 -14.43 -15.03
N GLN A 287 10.97 -14.81 -14.91
CA GLN A 287 11.61 -15.19 -13.64
C GLN A 287 11.70 -14.04 -12.63
N TRP A 288 11.56 -12.81 -13.07
CA TRP A 288 11.55 -11.60 -12.23
C TRP A 288 10.18 -10.94 -12.15
N SER A 289 9.17 -11.57 -12.76
CA SER A 289 7.77 -11.16 -12.69
C SER A 289 7.04 -11.87 -11.53
N ASN A 290 5.94 -11.26 -11.06
CA ASN A 290 5.08 -11.81 -10.01
C ASN A 290 3.66 -11.22 -10.11
N ASN A 291 2.78 -11.56 -9.19
CA ASN A 291 1.39 -11.08 -9.18
C ASN A 291 1.25 -9.54 -9.15
N THR A 292 2.27 -8.81 -8.71
CA THR A 292 2.26 -7.34 -8.66
C THR A 292 2.95 -6.70 -9.85
N TYR A 293 4.00 -7.33 -10.37
CA TYR A 293 4.89 -6.76 -11.37
C TYR A 293 5.09 -7.74 -12.53
N THR A 294 4.82 -7.31 -13.77
CA THR A 294 5.35 -7.94 -14.98
C THR A 294 6.53 -7.11 -15.47
N ARG A 295 7.72 -7.73 -15.59
CA ARG A 295 8.97 -7.03 -15.87
C ARG A 295 9.51 -7.36 -17.24
N PHE A 296 9.93 -6.32 -17.94
CA PHE A 296 10.66 -6.42 -19.19
C PHE A 296 11.71 -5.30 -19.31
N THR A 297 12.67 -5.51 -20.19
CA THR A 297 13.64 -4.47 -20.57
C THR A 297 13.72 -4.38 -22.08
N THR A 298 14.55 -3.49 -22.62
CA THR A 298 14.82 -3.34 -24.04
C THR A 298 16.31 -3.23 -24.30
N GLU A 299 16.73 -3.45 -25.52
CA GLU A 299 18.14 -3.20 -25.91
C GLU A 299 18.52 -1.72 -25.77
N ALA A 300 17.56 -0.81 -25.96
CA ALA A 300 17.75 0.62 -25.72
C ALA A 300 18.07 0.93 -24.25
N ILE A 301 17.31 0.34 -23.33
CA ILE A 301 17.55 0.50 -21.88
C ILE A 301 18.89 -0.13 -21.47
N ARG A 302 19.28 -1.25 -22.05
CA ARG A 302 20.59 -1.87 -21.78
C ARG A 302 21.75 -1.04 -22.29
N LYS A 303 21.59 -0.29 -23.38
CA LYS A 303 22.58 0.69 -23.85
C LYS A 303 22.70 1.88 -22.93
N LEU A 304 21.57 2.39 -22.43
CA LEU A 304 21.53 3.51 -21.49
C LEU A 304 22.09 3.15 -20.11
N PHE A 305 21.83 1.94 -19.65
CA PHE A 305 22.21 1.42 -18.34
C PHE A 305 22.97 0.10 -18.49
N PRO A 306 24.32 0.15 -18.56
CA PRO A 306 25.14 -1.03 -18.76
C PRO A 306 24.88 -2.12 -17.72
N GLN A 307 24.78 -3.35 -18.19
CA GLN A 307 24.50 -4.50 -17.34
C GLN A 307 25.65 -4.77 -16.36
N HIS A 308 25.32 -5.37 -15.22
CA HIS A 308 26.30 -5.96 -14.32
C HIS A 308 26.95 -7.21 -14.97
N THR A 309 28.21 -7.46 -14.64
CA THR A 309 28.91 -8.66 -15.08
C THR A 309 28.41 -9.95 -14.40
N LYS A 310 27.73 -9.79 -13.25
CA LYS A 310 27.12 -10.87 -12.46
C LYS A 310 25.74 -10.45 -11.98
N PRO A 311 24.83 -11.40 -11.66
CA PRO A 311 23.51 -11.10 -11.11
C PRO A 311 23.58 -10.55 -9.68
N ILE A 312 23.84 -9.27 -9.52
CA ILE A 312 24.05 -8.58 -8.23
C ILE A 312 23.10 -7.41 -8.01
N SER A 313 22.22 -7.11 -8.96
CA SER A 313 21.18 -6.08 -8.73
C SER A 313 20.18 -6.55 -7.67
N GLY A 314 19.41 -5.65 -7.12
CA GLY A 314 18.35 -5.99 -6.17
C GLY A 314 17.30 -6.96 -6.71
N TRP A 315 17.21 -7.12 -8.03
CA TRP A 315 16.41 -8.18 -8.69
C TRP A 315 17.19 -9.49 -8.89
N LYS A 316 18.44 -9.57 -8.42
CA LYS A 316 19.32 -10.74 -8.64
C LYS A 316 19.52 -11.07 -10.13
N THR A 317 19.60 -10.05 -10.97
CA THR A 317 19.86 -10.12 -12.41
C THR A 317 21.04 -9.22 -12.78
N THR A 318 21.51 -9.35 -14.02
CA THR A 318 22.52 -8.44 -14.59
C THR A 318 21.93 -7.10 -15.02
N ASP A 319 20.62 -7.01 -15.26
CA ASP A 319 19.98 -5.77 -15.67
C ASP A 319 19.81 -4.80 -14.50
N MET A 320 20.16 -3.54 -14.70
CA MET A 320 20.01 -2.46 -13.73
C MET A 320 18.62 -1.83 -13.76
N ALA A 321 17.94 -1.87 -14.89
CA ALA A 321 16.68 -1.20 -15.12
C ALA A 321 15.64 -2.09 -15.78
N PHE A 322 14.40 -1.96 -15.32
CA PHE A 322 13.23 -2.65 -15.87
C PHE A 322 12.07 -1.71 -16.06
N TYR A 323 11.32 -1.94 -17.13
CA TYR A 323 9.92 -1.57 -17.17
C TYR A 323 9.13 -2.54 -16.31
N GLU A 324 8.30 -2.00 -15.45
CA GLU A 324 7.41 -2.74 -14.56
C GLU A 324 5.96 -2.38 -14.91
N ILE A 325 5.19 -3.35 -15.40
CA ILE A 325 3.73 -3.24 -15.43
C ILE A 325 3.27 -3.55 -14.00
N ILE A 326 2.94 -2.50 -13.26
CA ILE A 326 2.47 -2.60 -11.87
C ILE A 326 0.98 -2.87 -11.89
N LYS A 327 0.57 -3.99 -11.33
CA LYS A 327 -0.79 -4.50 -11.32
C LYS A 327 -1.40 -4.35 -9.92
N ARG A 328 -2.65 -3.91 -9.87
CA ARG A 328 -3.47 -3.82 -8.67
C ARG A 328 -4.85 -4.39 -9.02
N GLU A 329 -5.71 -4.55 -8.01
CA GLU A 329 -7.02 -5.17 -8.16
C GLU A 329 -7.86 -4.58 -9.30
N ASN A 330 -7.89 -3.25 -9.42
CA ASN A 330 -8.73 -2.54 -10.37
C ASN A 330 -7.98 -1.55 -11.27
N TYR A 331 -6.64 -1.52 -11.24
CA TYR A 331 -5.85 -0.68 -12.13
C TYR A 331 -4.46 -1.23 -12.38
N PHE A 332 -3.84 -0.74 -13.42
CA PHE A 332 -2.42 -0.99 -13.70
C PHE A 332 -1.75 0.24 -14.32
N LYS A 333 -0.43 0.26 -14.31
CA LYS A 333 0.39 1.30 -14.92
C LYS A 333 1.75 0.74 -15.28
N ILE A 334 2.47 1.45 -16.16
CA ILE A 334 3.86 1.14 -16.49
C ILE A 334 4.78 2.12 -15.78
N THR A 335 5.90 1.62 -15.25
CA THR A 335 6.99 2.45 -14.71
C THR A 335 8.33 1.96 -15.23
N LEU A 336 9.28 2.86 -15.43
CA LEU A 336 10.69 2.51 -15.60
C LEU A 336 11.38 2.69 -14.25
N SER A 337 11.91 1.60 -13.71
CA SER A 337 12.57 1.53 -12.41
C SER A 337 14.04 1.16 -12.57
N LEU A 338 14.89 1.73 -11.74
CA LEU A 338 16.34 1.52 -11.70
C LEU A 338 16.73 1.03 -10.31
N CYS A 339 17.70 0.11 -10.24
CA CYS A 339 18.31 -0.37 -9.00
C CYS A 339 19.75 0.17 -8.88
N SER A 340 20.10 0.74 -7.73
CA SER A 340 21.44 1.27 -7.45
C SER A 340 22.36 0.33 -6.66
N ASP A 341 21.94 -0.91 -6.42
CA ASP A 341 22.75 -1.86 -5.69
C ASP A 341 24.06 -2.17 -6.48
N ASN A 342 25.19 -2.00 -5.80
CA ASN A 342 26.51 -2.40 -6.28
C ASN A 342 26.91 -1.81 -7.64
N LEU A 343 26.58 -0.55 -7.91
CA LEU A 343 26.95 0.14 -9.14
C LEU A 343 28.47 0.36 -9.24
N THR A 344 29.02 0.07 -10.42
CA THR A 344 30.37 0.52 -10.80
C THR A 344 30.37 2.03 -11.09
N ASP A 345 31.56 2.64 -11.16
CA ASP A 345 31.68 4.08 -11.50
C ASP A 345 31.14 4.38 -12.91
N GLU A 346 31.31 3.48 -13.85
CA GLU A 346 30.72 3.58 -15.20
C GLU A 346 29.19 3.59 -15.15
N GLN A 347 28.60 2.71 -14.35
CA GLN A 347 27.15 2.61 -14.17
C GLN A 347 26.60 3.84 -13.44
N ARG A 348 27.32 4.39 -12.46
CA ARG A 348 26.98 5.68 -11.82
C ARG A 348 26.99 6.81 -12.84
N ALA A 349 28.05 6.92 -13.64
CA ALA A 349 28.15 7.92 -14.70
C ALA A 349 27.01 7.79 -15.74
N ALA A 350 26.57 6.57 -16.05
CA ALA A 350 25.40 6.34 -16.91
C ALA A 350 24.11 6.86 -16.27
N CYS A 351 23.89 6.61 -14.97
CA CYS A 351 22.75 7.15 -14.22
C CYS A 351 22.75 8.68 -14.23
N ASP A 352 23.91 9.31 -14.05
CA ASP A 352 24.06 10.77 -14.05
C ASP A 352 23.74 11.36 -15.42
N ARG A 353 24.25 10.77 -16.52
CA ARG A 353 23.93 11.21 -17.89
C ARG A 353 22.42 11.16 -18.14
N VAL A 354 21.75 10.06 -17.76
CA VAL A 354 20.30 9.92 -17.93
C VAL A 354 19.55 10.94 -17.07
N SER A 355 19.98 11.16 -15.83
CA SER A 355 19.36 12.14 -14.93
C SER A 355 19.49 13.56 -15.48
N GLN A 356 20.63 13.93 -16.03
CA GLN A 356 20.86 15.22 -16.70
C GLN A 356 19.99 15.37 -17.96
N ALA A 357 19.95 14.34 -18.82
CA ALA A 357 19.12 14.34 -20.02
C ALA A 357 17.62 14.52 -19.73
N LEU A 358 17.18 14.07 -18.56
CA LEU A 358 15.80 14.22 -18.09
C LEU A 358 15.54 15.51 -17.29
N ASN A 359 16.55 16.38 -17.12
CA ASN A 359 16.48 17.55 -16.23
C ASN A 359 16.01 17.21 -14.79
N ARG A 360 16.39 16.04 -14.30
CA ARG A 360 16.06 15.55 -12.97
C ARG A 360 17.32 15.17 -12.23
N PRO A 361 18.06 16.15 -11.66
CA PRO A 361 19.26 15.86 -10.89
C PRO A 361 18.91 14.95 -9.72
N ASP A 362 19.77 13.98 -9.45
CA ASP A 362 19.62 13.12 -8.29
C ASP A 362 19.80 13.94 -7.02
N ARG A 363 18.75 13.97 -6.18
CA ARG A 363 18.76 14.70 -4.91
C ARG A 363 19.21 13.84 -3.73
N LYS A 364 19.42 12.53 -3.92
CA LYS A 364 19.81 11.57 -2.86
C LYS A 364 20.96 10.72 -3.34
N GLU A 365 22.04 10.67 -2.59
CA GLU A 365 23.20 9.80 -2.86
C GLU A 365 22.89 8.32 -2.55
N ASP A 366 21.93 8.00 -1.65
CA ASP A 366 21.66 6.66 -1.13
C ASP A 366 20.25 6.13 -1.49
N TRP A 367 19.93 6.09 -2.78
CA TRP A 367 18.72 5.42 -3.21
C TRP A 367 18.99 3.97 -3.66
N ARG A 368 18.19 3.02 -3.19
CA ARG A 368 18.24 1.64 -3.69
C ARG A 368 17.37 1.44 -4.92
N TRP A 369 16.17 2.06 -4.92
CA TRP A 369 15.19 1.99 -6.00
C TRP A 369 14.81 3.38 -6.46
N LYS A 370 14.95 3.64 -7.75
CA LYS A 370 14.58 4.93 -8.36
C LYS A 370 13.59 4.71 -9.49
N ARG A 371 12.47 5.42 -9.45
CA ARG A 371 11.54 5.49 -10.58
C ARG A 371 11.99 6.60 -11.53
N ILE A 372 12.37 6.21 -12.73
CA ILE A 372 12.83 7.13 -13.78
C ILE A 372 11.63 7.81 -14.45
N ARG A 373 10.59 7.03 -14.80
CA ARG A 373 9.38 7.53 -15.45
C ARG A 373 8.17 6.69 -15.06
N ASN A 374 7.01 7.34 -14.97
CA ASN A 374 5.71 6.69 -14.85
C ASN A 374 4.87 7.03 -16.09
N TRP A 375 4.15 6.06 -16.60
CA TRP A 375 3.09 6.25 -17.58
C TRP A 375 1.74 6.38 -16.88
N PRO A 376 0.72 6.98 -17.53
CA PRO A 376 -0.59 7.18 -16.93
C PRO A 376 -1.17 5.89 -16.35
N ARG A 377 -1.81 5.98 -15.20
CA ARG A 377 -2.56 4.88 -14.61
C ARG A 377 -3.81 4.61 -15.45
N HIS A 378 -4.14 3.34 -15.69
CA HIS A 378 -5.39 2.90 -16.28
C HIS A 378 -6.22 2.14 -15.26
N THR A 379 -7.47 2.56 -15.06
CA THR A 379 -8.46 1.83 -14.26
C THR A 379 -9.23 0.94 -15.22
N ILE A 380 -9.37 -0.34 -14.87
CA ILE A 380 -10.05 -1.32 -15.71
C ILE A 380 -11.56 -1.17 -15.52
N GLU A 381 -12.28 -1.05 -16.62
CA GLU A 381 -13.73 -0.91 -16.65
C GLU A 381 -14.43 -2.21 -17.05
N SER A 382 -13.71 -3.10 -17.76
CA SER A 382 -14.24 -4.39 -18.20
C SER A 382 -14.23 -5.44 -17.10
N GLU A 383 -15.22 -6.33 -17.09
CA GLU A 383 -15.28 -7.46 -16.17
C GLU A 383 -14.14 -8.46 -16.44
N PRO A 384 -13.45 -8.97 -15.40
CA PRO A 384 -12.41 -9.98 -15.55
C PRO A 384 -12.89 -11.19 -16.36
N ASN A 385 -12.04 -11.67 -17.27
CA ASN A 385 -12.30 -12.79 -18.19
C ASN A 385 -13.39 -12.53 -19.24
N SER A 386 -13.86 -11.29 -19.40
CA SER A 386 -14.68 -10.94 -20.57
C SER A 386 -13.79 -10.77 -21.82
N GLU A 387 -14.38 -10.89 -23.01
CA GLU A 387 -13.67 -10.68 -24.27
C GLU A 387 -13.05 -9.27 -24.35
N ASN A 388 -13.76 -8.28 -23.84
CA ASN A 388 -13.31 -6.87 -23.79
C ASN A 388 -12.15 -6.64 -22.82
N TYR A 389 -11.98 -7.47 -21.80
CA TYR A 389 -10.95 -7.31 -20.77
C TYR A 389 -9.53 -7.37 -21.34
N LYS A 390 -9.26 -8.41 -22.13
CA LYS A 390 -7.96 -8.55 -22.81
C LYS A 390 -7.73 -7.40 -23.78
N GLU A 391 -8.73 -7.02 -24.57
CA GLU A 391 -8.65 -5.92 -25.53
C GLU A 391 -8.37 -4.58 -24.85
N GLU A 392 -9.00 -4.29 -23.73
CA GLU A 392 -8.80 -3.07 -22.96
C GLU A 392 -7.35 -2.95 -22.47
N ILE A 393 -6.81 -4.02 -21.88
CA ILE A 393 -5.43 -4.07 -21.40
C ILE A 393 -4.44 -3.93 -22.56
N TYR A 394 -4.64 -4.67 -23.65
CA TYR A 394 -3.78 -4.60 -24.84
C TYR A 394 -3.78 -3.22 -25.47
N ARG A 395 -4.94 -2.55 -25.54
CA ARG A 395 -5.05 -1.18 -26.05
C ARG A 395 -4.20 -0.21 -25.24
N TYR A 396 -4.28 -0.28 -23.93
CA TYR A 396 -3.44 0.54 -23.06
C TYR A 396 -1.95 0.23 -23.25
N LEU A 397 -1.57 -1.06 -23.19
CA LEU A 397 -0.18 -1.47 -23.35
C LEU A 397 0.40 -1.06 -24.70
N ASN A 398 -0.32 -1.27 -25.80
CA ASN A 398 0.13 -0.89 -27.13
C ASN A 398 0.22 0.64 -27.32
N THR A 399 -0.69 1.41 -26.73
CA THR A 399 -0.62 2.88 -26.77
C THR A 399 0.63 3.37 -26.05
N ASN A 400 0.88 2.87 -24.84
CA ASN A 400 2.04 3.29 -24.07
C ASN A 400 3.34 2.69 -24.59
N TRP A 401 3.31 1.57 -25.31
CA TRP A 401 4.49 1.00 -25.96
C TRP A 401 5.09 1.96 -27.00
N ARG A 402 4.25 2.60 -27.79
CA ARG A 402 4.70 3.62 -28.77
C ARG A 402 5.35 4.82 -28.06
N GLU A 403 4.80 5.24 -26.94
CA GLU A 403 5.36 6.31 -26.13
C GLU A 403 6.68 5.90 -25.45
N ILE A 404 6.82 4.63 -25.08
CA ILE A 404 8.06 4.07 -24.55
C ILE A 404 9.15 4.10 -25.62
N GLN A 405 8.88 3.59 -26.81
CA GLN A 405 9.84 3.58 -27.92
C GLN A 405 10.30 5.00 -28.29
N LYS A 406 9.37 5.96 -28.32
CA LYS A 406 9.71 7.37 -28.54
C LYS A 406 10.60 7.92 -27.41
N PHE A 407 10.25 7.66 -26.18
CA PHE A 407 11.02 8.07 -25.01
C PHE A 407 12.45 7.50 -25.04
N GLU A 408 12.62 6.24 -25.38
CA GLU A 408 13.94 5.60 -25.50
C GLU A 408 14.79 6.25 -26.58
N ASN A 409 14.22 6.49 -27.75
CA ASN A 409 14.91 7.14 -28.87
C ASN A 409 15.32 8.59 -28.51
N ASP A 410 14.41 9.36 -27.89
CA ASP A 410 14.71 10.72 -27.44
C ASP A 410 15.81 10.74 -26.36
N LEU A 411 15.85 9.73 -25.51
CA LEU A 411 16.83 9.63 -24.43
C LEU A 411 18.21 9.19 -24.94
N LEU A 412 18.27 8.23 -25.85
CA LEU A 412 19.51 7.82 -26.51
C LEU A 412 20.15 9.02 -27.23
N ASN A 413 19.37 9.75 -28.05
CA ASN A 413 19.86 10.92 -28.78
C ASN A 413 20.38 12.06 -27.87
N LYS A 414 19.94 12.14 -26.61
CA LYS A 414 20.38 13.14 -25.65
C LYS A 414 21.59 12.69 -24.81
N THR A 415 21.87 11.41 -24.79
CA THR A 415 22.94 10.81 -23.99
C THR A 415 24.16 10.39 -24.81
N GLU A 416 24.02 10.29 -26.14
CA GLU A 416 25.11 10.24 -27.12
C GLU A 416 25.77 11.63 -27.27
#